data_2d3e19a32ef7986ea0fbd638a3e5b99f
#
_entry.id   2d3e19a32ef7986ea0fbd638a3e5b99f
#
_cell.length_a   1.000
_cell.length_b   1.000
_cell.length_c   1.000
_cell.angle_alpha   90.00
_cell.angle_beta   90.00
_cell.angle_gamma   90.00
#
_symmetry.space_group_name_H-M   'P 1'
#
loop_
_entity.id
_entity.type
_entity.pdbx_description
1 polymer ?
#
loop_
_entity_poly.entity_id
_entity_poly.type
_entity_poly.pdbx_seq_one_letter_code
_entity_poly.pdbx_strand_id
1 'polypeptide(L)'
;MFVWTLEYSEDAERDFELIFDHLFDAYVELGDSPDEAVERTAERIRKLRVEIDRLVDTPYIGTLRPDIHSGVRFLRRDKAAIWFLRAEHSRTIIVAAIFYGAQDHIRNMLARMLAG
;
A
#
# COMPACT_ATOMS: atom_id res chain seq x y z
N MET A 1 -23.57 14.60 -5.95
CA MET A 1 -22.13 14.41 -6.16
C MET A 1 -21.73 13.03 -5.67
N PHE A 2 -21.02 12.27 -6.49
CA PHE A 2 -20.57 10.94 -6.11
C PHE A 2 -19.15 11.04 -5.54
N VAL A 3 -18.98 10.48 -4.35
CA VAL A 3 -17.70 10.49 -3.63
C VAL A 3 -17.17 9.06 -3.57
N TRP A 4 -15.92 8.90 -3.92
CA TRP A 4 -15.25 7.61 -3.76
C TRP A 4 -14.81 7.44 -2.31
N THR A 5 -14.86 6.21 -1.82
CA THR A 5 -14.34 5.84 -0.51
C THR A 5 -13.21 4.85 -0.67
N LEU A 6 -12.45 4.62 0.38
CA LEU A 6 -11.28 3.76 0.34
C LEU A 6 -11.32 2.77 1.49
N GLU A 7 -11.02 1.52 1.18
CA GLU A 7 -10.92 0.44 2.16
C GLU A 7 -9.59 -0.29 1.96
N TYR A 8 -9.09 -0.88 3.04
CA TYR A 8 -7.90 -1.72 3.00
C TYR A 8 -8.30 -3.17 3.20
N SER A 9 -7.79 -4.07 2.36
CA SER A 9 -7.96 -5.51 2.56
C SER A 9 -7.17 -5.96 3.80
N GLU A 10 -7.47 -7.16 4.30
CA GLU A 10 -6.70 -7.74 5.41
C GLU A 10 -5.23 -7.87 5.05
N ASP A 11 -4.92 -8.26 3.81
CA ASP A 11 -3.55 -8.36 3.34
C ASP A 11 -2.85 -7.01 3.34
N ALA A 12 -3.53 -5.94 2.93
CA ALA A 12 -2.98 -4.59 2.94
C ALA A 12 -2.71 -4.11 4.38
N GLU A 13 -3.62 -4.39 5.30
CA GLU A 13 -3.39 -4.07 6.72
C GLU A 13 -2.20 -4.84 7.28
N ARG A 14 -2.05 -6.09 6.91
CA ARG A 14 -0.89 -6.91 7.29
C ARG A 14 0.40 -6.35 6.68
N ASP A 15 0.32 -5.83 5.45
CA ASP A 15 1.46 -5.18 4.81
C ASP A 15 1.93 -3.96 5.60
N PHE A 16 1.02 -3.17 6.17
CA PHE A 16 1.42 -2.06 7.04
C PHE A 16 2.19 -2.53 8.26
N GLU A 17 1.81 -3.66 8.85
CA GLU A 17 2.55 -4.23 9.97
C GLU A 17 3.96 -4.63 9.57
N LEU A 18 4.10 -5.27 8.41
CA LEU A 18 5.41 -5.67 7.87
C LEU A 18 6.28 -4.45 7.55
N ILE A 19 5.68 -3.40 6.99
CA ILE A 19 6.38 -2.14 6.70
C ILE A 19 6.84 -1.49 8.01
N PHE A 20 5.98 -1.50 9.02
CA PHE A 20 6.32 -0.95 10.34
C PHE A 20 7.56 -1.66 10.90
N ASP A 21 7.55 -2.98 10.93
CA ASP A 21 8.65 -3.77 11.47
C ASP A 21 9.95 -3.50 10.71
N HIS A 22 9.87 -3.46 9.39
CA HIS A 22 11.02 -3.17 8.54
C HIS A 22 11.62 -1.78 8.82
N LEU A 23 10.79 -0.76 8.89
CA LEU A 23 11.24 0.60 9.14
C LEU A 23 11.77 0.77 10.56
N PHE A 24 11.10 0.18 11.54
CA PHE A 24 11.56 0.22 12.93
C PHE A 24 12.97 -0.37 13.04
N ASP A 25 13.18 -1.56 12.51
CA ASP A 25 14.48 -2.22 12.55
C ASP A 25 15.56 -1.39 11.84
N ALA A 26 15.23 -0.79 10.70
CA ALA A 26 16.15 0.04 9.95
C ALA A 26 16.58 1.29 10.76
N TYR A 27 15.63 1.95 11.42
CA TYR A 27 15.95 3.13 12.22
C TYR A 27 16.79 2.77 13.45
N VAL A 28 16.50 1.64 14.09
CA VAL A 28 17.34 1.16 15.20
C VAL A 28 18.78 0.87 14.71
N GLU A 29 18.92 0.21 13.58
CA GLU A 29 20.23 -0.06 12.98
C GLU A 29 20.99 1.22 12.65
N LEU A 30 20.30 2.29 12.31
CA LEU A 30 20.89 3.59 12.01
C LEU A 30 21.24 4.39 13.26
N GLY A 31 20.94 3.88 14.44
CA GLY A 31 21.32 4.47 15.71
C GLY A 31 20.22 5.10 16.52
N ASP A 32 18.98 5.05 16.08
CA ASP A 32 17.85 5.55 16.88
C ASP A 32 17.64 4.67 18.10
N SER A 33 17.22 5.29 19.19
CA SER A 33 16.67 4.53 20.33
C SER A 33 15.37 3.87 19.91
N PRO A 34 14.90 2.81 20.61
CA PRO A 34 13.60 2.22 20.30
C PRO A 34 12.45 3.23 20.30
N ASP A 35 12.42 4.17 21.24
CA ASP A 35 11.38 5.19 21.30
C ASP A 35 11.42 6.13 20.08
N GLU A 36 12.62 6.57 19.69
CA GLU A 36 12.80 7.40 18.49
C GLU A 36 12.38 6.64 17.24
N ALA A 37 12.77 5.36 17.15
CA ALA A 37 12.44 4.52 16.01
C ALA A 37 10.93 4.33 15.86
N VAL A 38 10.20 4.13 16.97
CA VAL A 38 8.73 4.03 16.95
C VAL A 38 8.12 5.32 16.41
N GLU A 39 8.55 6.47 16.89
CA GLU A 39 8.01 7.76 16.46
C GLU A 39 8.25 8.01 14.97
N ARG A 40 9.47 7.75 14.51
CA ARG A 40 9.82 7.95 13.09
C ARG A 40 9.06 7.00 12.18
N THR A 41 8.96 5.74 12.59
CA THR A 41 8.21 4.73 11.84
C THR A 41 6.74 5.10 11.74
N ALA A 42 6.12 5.48 12.86
CA ALA A 42 4.72 5.88 12.88
C ALA A 42 4.46 7.08 11.95
N GLU A 43 5.37 8.05 11.94
CA GLU A 43 5.27 9.21 11.06
C GLU A 43 5.35 8.82 9.59
N ARG A 44 6.24 7.91 9.21
CA ARG A 44 6.35 7.42 7.85
C ARG A 44 5.09 6.69 7.41
N ILE A 45 4.53 5.87 8.29
CA ILE A 45 3.27 5.15 7.99
C ILE A 45 2.13 6.15 7.80
N ARG A 46 2.04 7.18 8.64
CA ARG A 46 1.01 8.22 8.47
C ARG A 46 1.11 8.93 7.14
N LYS A 47 2.33 9.29 6.73
CA LYS A 47 2.56 9.92 5.42
C LYS A 47 2.16 9.02 4.27
N LEU A 48 2.49 7.74 4.37
CA LEU A 48 2.11 6.76 3.36
C LEU A 48 0.58 6.65 3.26
N ARG A 49 -0.11 6.56 4.40
CA ARG A 49 -1.58 6.48 4.41
C ARG A 49 -2.22 7.74 3.80
N VAL A 50 -1.68 8.92 4.07
CA VAL A 50 -2.16 10.17 3.45
C VAL A 50 -2.04 10.10 1.93
N GLU A 51 -0.91 9.61 1.42
CA GLU A 51 -0.71 9.47 -0.03
C GLU A 51 -1.68 8.46 -0.65
N ILE A 52 -1.94 7.36 0.05
CA ILE A 52 -2.90 6.34 -0.42
C ILE A 52 -4.33 6.91 -0.40
N ASP A 53 -4.69 7.65 0.64
CA ASP A 53 -6.02 8.25 0.77
C ASP A 53 -6.35 9.21 -0.39
N ARG A 54 -5.35 9.80 -1.02
CA ARG A 54 -5.55 10.67 -2.18
C ARG A 54 -6.11 9.95 -3.40
N LEU A 55 -6.07 8.62 -3.41
CA LEU A 55 -6.67 7.84 -4.50
C LEU A 55 -8.16 8.15 -4.69
N VAL A 56 -8.86 8.54 -3.61
CA VAL A 56 -10.30 8.87 -3.71
C VAL A 56 -10.55 10.09 -4.60
N ASP A 57 -9.55 10.97 -4.76
CA ASP A 57 -9.64 12.15 -5.62
C ASP A 57 -9.27 11.83 -7.08
N THR A 58 -8.55 10.74 -7.31
CA THR A 58 -8.09 10.31 -8.62
C THR A 58 -8.31 8.81 -8.82
N PRO A 59 -9.57 8.33 -8.76
CA PRO A 59 -9.86 6.89 -8.72
C PRO A 59 -9.47 6.12 -9.99
N TYR A 60 -9.21 6.81 -11.10
CA TYR A 60 -8.88 6.18 -12.37
C TYR A 60 -7.38 6.23 -12.71
N ILE A 61 -6.55 6.60 -11.73
CA ILE A 61 -5.10 6.63 -11.89
C ILE A 61 -4.51 5.21 -11.80
N GLY A 62 -3.28 5.07 -12.22
CA GLY A 62 -2.51 3.84 -12.04
C GLY A 62 -2.40 3.00 -13.31
N THR A 63 -1.54 2.01 -13.25
CA THR A 63 -1.26 1.09 -14.35
C THR A 63 -2.12 -0.17 -14.21
N LEU A 64 -2.94 -0.43 -15.21
CA LEU A 64 -3.79 -1.62 -15.23
C LEU A 64 -2.96 -2.86 -15.54
N ARG A 65 -3.13 -3.90 -14.75
CA ARG A 65 -2.43 -5.17 -14.93
C ARG A 65 -3.43 -6.35 -14.91
N PRO A 66 -4.22 -6.49 -15.98
CA PRO A 66 -5.22 -7.56 -16.05
C PRO A 66 -4.61 -8.97 -16.14
N ASP A 67 -3.34 -9.04 -16.52
CA ASP A 67 -2.57 -10.29 -16.52
C ASP A 67 -2.31 -10.82 -15.10
N ILE A 68 -2.31 -9.95 -14.10
CA ILE A 68 -2.16 -10.33 -12.69
C ILE A 68 -3.52 -10.69 -12.09
N HIS A 69 -4.49 -9.81 -12.27
CA HIS A 69 -5.86 -10.01 -11.82
C HIS A 69 -6.77 -9.01 -12.54
N SER A 70 -7.98 -9.46 -12.87
CA SER A 70 -8.94 -8.60 -13.59
C SER A 70 -9.19 -7.31 -12.82
N GLY A 71 -8.97 -6.17 -13.49
CA GLY A 71 -9.23 -4.85 -12.94
C GLY A 71 -8.21 -4.33 -11.95
N VAL A 72 -7.18 -5.09 -11.62
CA VAL A 72 -6.18 -4.63 -10.67
C VAL A 72 -5.26 -3.58 -11.29
N ARG A 73 -4.97 -2.57 -10.52
CA ARG A 73 -4.06 -1.48 -10.89
C ARG A 73 -3.00 -1.31 -9.82
N PHE A 74 -1.88 -0.69 -10.18
CA PHE A 74 -0.90 -0.26 -9.19
C PHE A 74 -0.38 1.13 -9.52
N LEU A 75 0.15 1.78 -8.50
CA LEU A 75 0.93 3.00 -8.66
C LEU A 75 1.99 3.06 -7.55
N ARG A 76 3.02 3.87 -7.79
CA ARG A 76 4.07 4.09 -6.79
C ARG A 76 3.89 5.46 -6.17
N ARG A 77 3.87 5.49 -4.83
CA ARG A 77 3.80 6.71 -4.02
C ARG A 77 4.65 6.52 -2.76
N ASP A 78 5.42 7.53 -2.41
CA ASP A 78 6.19 7.56 -1.17
C ASP A 78 7.00 6.28 -0.93
N LYS A 79 7.73 5.81 -1.96
CA LYS A 79 8.57 4.60 -1.93
C LYS A 79 7.79 3.30 -1.78
N ALA A 80 6.49 3.31 -2.02
CA ALA A 80 5.67 2.11 -1.96
C ALA A 80 4.96 1.86 -3.28
N ALA A 81 4.74 0.60 -3.61
CA ALA A 81 3.87 0.20 -4.69
C ALA A 81 2.52 -0.18 -4.09
N ILE A 82 1.48 0.51 -4.52
CA ILE A 82 0.12 0.33 -3.99
C ILE A 82 -0.70 -0.36 -5.07
N TRP A 83 -1.23 -1.54 -4.75
CA TRP A 83 -2.09 -2.32 -5.64
C TRP A 83 -3.52 -2.18 -5.16
N PHE A 84 -4.43 -1.88 -6.08
CA PHE A 84 -5.82 -1.60 -5.73
C PHE A 84 -6.78 -2.01 -6.82
N LEU A 85 -8.04 -2.15 -6.41
CA LEU A 85 -9.17 -2.45 -7.28
C LEU A 85 -10.24 -1.38 -7.07
N ARG A 86 -11.04 -1.14 -8.11
CA ARG A 86 -12.19 -0.25 -8.00
C ARG A 86 -13.47 -1.08 -8.03
N ALA A 87 -14.26 -0.93 -7.00
CA ALA A 87 -15.64 -1.43 -6.99
C ALA A 87 -16.54 -0.30 -7.50
N GLU A 88 -16.79 -0.29 -8.80
CA GLU A 88 -17.53 0.80 -9.46
C GLU A 88 -18.94 0.97 -8.87
N HIS A 89 -19.60 -0.14 -8.58
CA HIS A 89 -20.96 -0.11 -8.06
C HIS A 89 -21.10 0.65 -6.75
N SER A 90 -20.15 0.46 -5.84
CA SER A 90 -20.12 1.10 -4.53
C SER A 90 -19.23 2.33 -4.48
N ARG A 91 -18.52 2.63 -5.57
CA ARG A 91 -17.53 3.70 -5.64
C ARG A 91 -16.50 3.58 -4.51
N THR A 92 -15.98 2.39 -4.36
CA THR A 92 -14.99 2.06 -3.34
C THR A 92 -13.68 1.63 -4.00
N ILE A 93 -12.57 2.22 -3.53
CA ILE A 93 -11.24 1.76 -3.89
C ILE A 93 -10.82 0.78 -2.80
N ILE A 94 -10.45 -0.43 -3.22
CA ILE A 94 -10.00 -1.47 -2.28
C ILE A 94 -8.50 -1.63 -2.47
N VAL A 95 -7.73 -1.22 -1.47
CA VAL A 95 -6.28 -1.42 -1.48
C VAL A 95 -6.00 -2.88 -1.16
N ALA A 96 -5.42 -3.58 -2.12
CA ALA A 96 -5.22 -5.03 -2.05
C ALA A 96 -3.86 -5.41 -1.47
N ALA A 97 -2.83 -4.61 -1.74
CA ALA A 97 -1.46 -4.89 -1.28
C ALA A 97 -0.62 -3.62 -1.28
N ILE A 98 0.37 -3.58 -0.40
CA ILE A 98 1.32 -2.48 -0.32
C ILE A 98 2.72 -3.09 -0.17
N PHE A 99 3.59 -2.81 -1.13
CA PHE A 99 4.98 -3.27 -1.12
C PHE A 99 5.91 -2.08 -1.00
N TYR A 100 6.69 -2.03 0.06
CA TYR A 100 7.56 -0.89 0.36
C TYR A 100 8.98 -1.13 -0.14
N GLY A 101 9.61 -0.05 -0.64
CA GLY A 101 11.01 -0.08 -1.04
C GLY A 101 11.23 -0.61 -2.45
N ALA A 102 12.43 -1.13 -2.69
CA ALA A 102 12.90 -1.54 -4.01
C ALA A 102 12.61 -3.00 -4.35
N GLN A 103 11.69 -3.65 -3.65
CA GLN A 103 11.34 -5.04 -3.93
C GLN A 103 10.61 -5.17 -5.27
N ASP A 104 10.64 -6.36 -5.86
CA ASP A 104 9.90 -6.67 -7.09
C ASP A 104 8.41 -6.86 -6.75
N HIS A 105 7.69 -5.75 -6.72
CA HIS A 105 6.28 -5.75 -6.32
C HIS A 105 5.38 -6.48 -7.32
N ILE A 106 5.76 -6.51 -8.59
CA ILE A 106 4.96 -7.20 -9.62
C ILE A 106 5.02 -8.71 -9.37
N ARG A 107 6.23 -9.25 -9.17
CA ARG A 107 6.40 -10.66 -8.85
C ARG A 107 5.72 -11.02 -7.53
N ASN A 108 5.86 -10.16 -6.53
CA ASN A 108 5.24 -10.38 -5.22
C ASN A 108 3.72 -10.42 -5.32
N MET A 109 3.13 -9.52 -6.11
CA MET A 109 1.68 -9.51 -6.30
C MET A 109 1.21 -10.75 -7.06
N LEU A 110 1.93 -11.15 -8.11
CA LEU A 110 1.61 -12.36 -8.84
C LEU A 110 1.65 -13.59 -7.92
N ALA A 111 2.67 -13.69 -7.07
CA ALA A 111 2.80 -14.79 -6.13
C ALA A 111 1.61 -14.86 -5.17
N ARG A 112 1.13 -13.72 -4.68
CA ARG A 112 -0.06 -13.66 -3.81
C ARG A 112 -1.32 -14.14 -4.53
N MET A 113 -1.50 -13.73 -5.77
CA MET A 113 -2.65 -14.15 -6.57
C MET A 113 -2.64 -15.66 -6.82
N LEU A 114 -1.46 -16.24 -7.06
CA LEU A 114 -1.32 -17.66 -7.31
C LEU A 114 -1.47 -18.49 -6.02
N ALA A 115 -1.14 -17.93 -4.88
CA ALA A 115 -1.23 -18.62 -3.59
C ALA A 115 -2.64 -18.63 -3.01
N GLY A 116 -3.41 -17.67 -3.40
CA GLY A 116 -4.70 -17.48 -2.79
C GLY A 116 -5.87 -17.56 -3.62
#